data_211c22fd871a1e19bf9f2269e9ea763b
#
_entry.id   211c22fd871a1e19bf9f2269e9ea763b
#
_cell.length_a   1.000
_cell.length_b   1.000
_cell.length_c   1.000
_cell.angle_alpha   90.00
_cell.angle_beta   90.00
_cell.angle_gamma   90.00
#
_symmetry.space_group_name_H-M   'P 1'
#
loop_
_entity.id
_entity.type
_entity.pdbx_description
1 polymer ?
#
loop_
_entity_poly.entity_id
_entity_poly.type
_entity_poly.pdbx_seq_one_letter_code
_entity_poly.pdbx_strand_id
1 'polypeptide(L)'
;MSSRHVCGSRLPICLLTISIVLLLLFVWGAACSAPQVPSEPPIPVEPPSVPPASLPQTPPVSSALQPIAWAADGVVSSGEYNNVNTYGDYEINWRSDEKNIYIGLKVKTNGWVALGIQPGLMMKNADIVLGYVNDGKTDVSDQFSTGNFGPHQPDTELGGTNDILDFGGQEVGGYTTIEFKRALDTGDQYDHPLLKGVNKIIWAYGSDDQSKIKHVSRGYGELDL
;
A
#
# COMPACT_ATOMS: atom_id res chain seq x y z
N MET A 1 -3.12 64.88 17.46
CA MET A 1 -1.86 64.86 18.19
C MET A 1 -1.26 63.49 17.91
N SER A 2 -0.35 63.49 16.96
CA SER A 2 1.10 63.41 17.18
C SER A 2 1.53 62.00 17.60
N SER A 3 2.37 61.26 17.04
CA SER A 3 3.50 61.44 16.11
C SER A 3 4.17 60.06 15.97
N ARG A 4 4.48 59.60 14.75
CA ARG A 4 5.86 59.28 14.23
C ARG A 4 6.73 58.37 15.12
N HIS A 5 7.38 57.34 14.63
CA HIS A 5 8.47 57.19 13.69
C HIS A 5 8.72 55.67 13.46
N VAL A 6 8.87 55.12 12.29
CA VAL A 6 9.94 55.17 11.23
C VAL A 6 11.24 54.47 11.62
N CYS A 7 11.67 53.66 10.63
CA CYS A 7 13.05 53.20 10.37
C CYS A 7 13.47 51.89 11.05
N GLY A 8 14.02 50.93 10.41
CA GLY A 8 14.63 50.82 9.10
C GLY A 8 15.70 49.75 9.15
N SER A 9 15.85 49.08 8.02
CA SER A 9 17.11 48.60 7.45
C SER A 9 17.89 47.53 8.23
N ARG A 10 18.38 46.48 7.71
CA ARG A 10 19.19 46.18 6.55
C ARG A 10 19.50 44.70 6.49
N LEU A 11 19.53 44.13 5.31
CA LEU A 11 20.33 42.96 4.99
C LEU A 11 21.82 43.18 5.25
N PRO A 12 22.61 42.12 5.38
CA PRO A 12 23.63 41.96 4.36
C PRO A 12 23.74 40.55 3.77
N ILE A 13 24.00 40.59 2.51
CA ILE A 13 24.58 39.62 1.60
C ILE A 13 26.01 39.28 2.07
N CYS A 14 26.40 38.02 2.00
CA CYS A 14 27.78 37.55 1.86
C CYS A 14 27.68 36.18 1.18
N LEU A 15 27.88 36.02 -0.06
CA LEU A 15 29.07 36.00 -0.95
C LEU A 15 30.14 34.99 -0.54
N LEU A 16 30.24 33.99 -1.43
CA LEU A 16 31.47 33.45 -2.04
C LEU A 16 32.42 32.63 -1.18
N THR A 17 32.66 31.42 -1.62
CA THR A 17 33.98 30.81 -1.94
C THR A 17 33.71 29.46 -2.62
N ILE A 18 33.94 29.19 -3.84
CA ILE A 18 35.13 29.04 -4.73
C ILE A 18 36.24 28.21 -4.08
N SER A 19 36.52 27.14 -4.77
CA SER A 19 37.80 26.42 -4.92
C SER A 19 37.72 24.96 -4.49
N ILE A 20 38.29 23.98 -5.11
CA ILE A 20 39.40 23.85 -6.07
C ILE A 20 39.34 22.46 -6.68
N VAL A 21 39.59 22.38 -7.94
CA VAL A 21 39.91 21.19 -8.75
C VAL A 21 41.20 20.56 -8.25
N LEU A 22 41.23 19.23 -8.11
CA LEU A 22 42.48 18.48 -8.12
C LEU A 22 42.40 17.29 -9.06
N LEU A 23 43.07 17.50 -10.17
CA LEU A 23 43.45 16.54 -11.19
C LEU A 23 44.63 15.71 -10.66
N LEU A 24 44.54 14.41 -10.63
CA LEU A 24 45.69 13.53 -10.52
C LEU A 24 45.65 12.49 -11.62
N LEU A 25 46.47 12.72 -12.60
CA LEU A 25 46.96 11.78 -13.59
C LEU A 25 47.87 10.75 -12.91
N PHE A 26 47.65 9.49 -13.13
CA PHE A 26 48.70 8.48 -12.97
C PHE A 26 48.83 7.57 -14.19
N VAL A 27 50.05 7.50 -14.54
CA VAL A 27 50.82 7.04 -15.65
C VAL A 27 50.88 5.52 -15.76
N TRP A 28 50.90 5.06 -16.97
CA TRP A 28 51.24 3.82 -17.57
C TRP A 28 52.25 2.89 -16.83
N GLY A 29 51.91 1.59 -16.86
CA GLY A 29 52.85 0.52 -16.68
C GLY A 29 52.62 -0.55 -17.73
N ALA A 30 53.37 -0.52 -18.81
CA ALA A 30 53.41 -1.62 -19.78
C ALA A 30 54.34 -2.73 -19.27
N ALA A 31 53.83 -3.94 -19.17
CA ALA A 31 54.64 -5.14 -18.98
C ALA A 31 54.55 -6.04 -20.20
N CYS A 32 55.70 -6.19 -20.86
CA CYS A 32 55.91 -7.17 -21.94
C CYS A 32 55.83 -8.62 -21.41
N SER A 33 55.00 -9.43 -22.02
CA SER A 33 55.06 -10.89 -21.85
C SER A 33 55.62 -11.54 -23.11
N ALA A 34 56.60 -12.43 -22.88
CA ALA A 34 57.28 -13.22 -23.91
C ALA A 34 56.37 -14.35 -24.46
N PRO A 35 56.59 -14.80 -25.68
CA PRO A 35 55.78 -15.83 -26.33
C PRO A 35 56.12 -17.22 -25.77
N GLN A 36 55.09 -17.97 -25.41
CA GLN A 36 55.20 -19.38 -25.05
C GLN A 36 55.00 -20.26 -26.30
N VAL A 37 55.84 -21.26 -26.42
CA VAL A 37 55.81 -22.31 -27.43
C VAL A 37 54.65 -23.27 -27.16
N PRO A 38 53.88 -23.70 -28.18
CA PRO A 38 52.81 -24.67 -27.97
C PRO A 38 53.37 -26.09 -27.80
N SER A 39 53.00 -26.71 -26.71
CA SER A 39 53.17 -28.17 -26.54
C SER A 39 51.99 -28.91 -27.13
N GLU A 40 52.33 -29.92 -27.91
CA GLU A 40 51.44 -30.84 -28.62
C GLU A 40 50.55 -31.62 -27.64
N PRO A 41 49.24 -31.78 -27.90
CA PRO A 41 48.36 -32.52 -27.00
C PRO A 41 48.53 -34.05 -27.14
N PRO A 42 48.41 -34.78 -26.02
CA PRO A 42 48.42 -36.27 -26.08
C PRO A 42 47.10 -36.79 -26.66
N ILE A 43 47.23 -37.89 -27.38
CA ILE A 43 46.17 -38.64 -28.06
C ILE A 43 45.11 -39.09 -27.05
N PRO A 44 43.80 -38.87 -27.31
CA PRO A 44 42.73 -39.30 -26.39
C PRO A 44 42.60 -40.84 -26.42
N VAL A 45 42.68 -41.45 -25.27
CA VAL A 45 42.24 -42.84 -25.07
C VAL A 45 40.74 -42.80 -24.87
N GLU A 46 39.99 -43.45 -25.77
CA GLU A 46 38.55 -43.58 -25.72
C GLU A 46 38.13 -44.44 -24.52
N PRO A 47 37.31 -43.90 -23.58
CA PRO A 47 36.79 -44.71 -22.50
C PRO A 47 35.66 -45.62 -22.97
N PRO A 48 35.42 -46.79 -22.35
CA PRO A 48 34.37 -47.70 -22.72
C PRO A 48 33.00 -47.09 -22.62
N SER A 49 32.17 -47.31 -23.65
CA SER A 49 30.78 -46.85 -23.73
C SER A 49 29.93 -47.44 -22.60
N VAL A 50 29.53 -46.56 -21.67
CA VAL A 50 28.52 -46.88 -20.68
C VAL A 50 27.15 -46.62 -21.31
N PRO A 51 26.17 -47.54 -21.19
CA PRO A 51 24.82 -47.31 -21.70
C PRO A 51 24.19 -46.11 -20.99
N PRO A 52 23.38 -45.32 -21.71
CA PRO A 52 22.79 -44.11 -21.13
C PRO A 52 21.90 -44.47 -19.93
N ALA A 53 22.28 -44.01 -18.76
CA ALA A 53 21.40 -44.04 -17.58
C ALA A 53 20.17 -43.21 -17.90
N SER A 54 19.00 -43.82 -17.78
CA SER A 54 17.72 -43.11 -17.87
C SER A 54 17.70 -42.00 -16.85
N LEU A 55 17.59 -40.76 -17.34
CA LEU A 55 17.40 -39.58 -16.50
C LEU A 55 16.18 -39.78 -15.56
N PRO A 56 16.28 -39.45 -14.30
CA PRO A 56 15.12 -39.43 -13.42
C PRO A 56 14.09 -38.46 -14.01
N GLN A 57 12.92 -38.98 -14.36
CA GLN A 57 11.80 -38.14 -14.75
C GLN A 57 11.41 -37.35 -13.51
N THR A 58 11.70 -36.07 -13.49
CA THR A 58 11.09 -35.13 -12.53
C THR A 58 9.58 -35.23 -12.73
N PRO A 59 8.81 -35.50 -11.65
CA PRO A 59 7.36 -35.45 -11.76
C PRO A 59 6.94 -34.05 -12.21
N PRO A 60 5.90 -33.94 -13.06
CA PRO A 60 5.41 -32.63 -13.47
C PRO A 60 5.03 -31.85 -12.19
N VAL A 61 5.75 -30.78 -11.95
CA VAL A 61 5.38 -29.80 -10.92
C VAL A 61 4.14 -29.09 -11.45
N SER A 62 2.98 -29.68 -11.19
CA SER A 62 1.71 -28.98 -11.30
C SER A 62 1.70 -27.97 -10.13
N SER A 63 2.35 -26.85 -10.35
CA SER A 63 2.17 -25.67 -9.50
C SER A 63 0.81 -25.06 -9.87
N ALA A 64 -0.26 -25.73 -9.48
CA ALA A 64 -1.51 -25.05 -9.27
C ALA A 64 -1.22 -24.05 -8.13
N LEU A 65 -1.11 -22.78 -8.46
CA LEU A 65 -1.03 -21.69 -7.47
C LEU A 65 -2.22 -21.89 -6.53
N GLN A 66 -1.96 -22.41 -5.33
CA GLN A 66 -2.97 -22.42 -4.29
C GLN A 66 -3.37 -20.98 -4.04
N PRO A 67 -4.68 -20.66 -3.98
CA PRO A 67 -5.08 -19.30 -3.61
C PRO A 67 -4.39 -18.94 -2.30
N ILE A 68 -3.67 -17.82 -2.29
CA ILE A 68 -3.05 -17.33 -1.06
C ILE A 68 -4.19 -17.06 -0.08
N ALA A 69 -4.06 -17.62 1.11
CA ALA A 69 -5.01 -17.34 2.18
C ALA A 69 -4.89 -15.84 2.53
N TRP A 70 -6.02 -15.16 2.62
CA TRP A 70 -6.05 -13.77 3.06
C TRP A 70 -5.61 -13.66 4.53
N ALA A 71 -4.84 -12.65 4.83
CA ALA A 71 -4.43 -12.32 6.20
C ALA A 71 -4.47 -10.80 6.39
N ALA A 72 -5.01 -10.34 7.50
CA ALA A 72 -5.00 -8.93 7.86
C ALA A 72 -3.63 -8.57 8.46
N ASP A 73 -2.58 -8.50 7.64
CA ASP A 73 -1.21 -8.26 8.11
C ASP A 73 -0.63 -6.89 7.69
N GLY A 74 -1.43 -6.10 6.95
CA GLY A 74 -1.04 -4.80 6.44
C GLY A 74 -0.17 -4.87 5.19
N VAL A 75 -0.15 -6.02 4.50
CA VAL A 75 0.60 -6.23 3.26
C VAL A 75 -0.31 -6.76 2.16
N VAL A 76 -0.68 -5.92 1.22
CA VAL A 76 -1.42 -6.35 0.03
C VAL A 76 -0.53 -7.25 -0.82
N SER A 77 -0.72 -8.57 -0.70
CA SER A 77 0.08 -9.59 -1.35
C SER A 77 -0.48 -10.00 -2.71
N SER A 78 0.41 -10.40 -3.62
CA SER A 78 0.00 -10.87 -4.96
C SER A 78 -0.87 -12.11 -4.87
N GLY A 79 -2.09 -12.08 -5.46
CA GLY A 79 -3.05 -13.19 -5.45
C GLY A 79 -3.92 -13.26 -4.20
N GLU A 80 -3.80 -12.32 -3.29
CA GLU A 80 -4.64 -12.19 -2.09
C GLU A 80 -6.01 -11.57 -2.41
N TYR A 81 -6.02 -10.62 -3.35
CA TYR A 81 -7.21 -9.94 -3.84
C TYR A 81 -7.44 -10.22 -5.34
N ASN A 82 -8.69 -10.21 -5.77
CA ASN A 82 -9.06 -10.46 -7.17
C ASN A 82 -9.29 -9.19 -7.95
N ASN A 83 -9.55 -8.09 -7.26
CA ASN A 83 -9.93 -6.81 -7.83
C ASN A 83 -9.10 -5.69 -7.22
N VAL A 84 -8.86 -4.65 -8.01
CA VAL A 84 -8.15 -3.43 -7.58
C VAL A 84 -8.67 -2.21 -8.34
N ASN A 85 -8.87 -1.10 -7.62
CA ASN A 85 -9.06 0.22 -8.19
C ASN A 85 -8.06 1.21 -7.58
N THR A 86 -7.61 2.19 -8.38
CA THR A 86 -6.66 3.22 -7.93
C THR A 86 -7.20 4.61 -8.23
N TYR A 87 -7.18 5.46 -7.22
CA TYR A 87 -7.63 6.85 -7.27
C TYR A 87 -6.50 7.79 -6.82
N GLY A 88 -5.51 8.00 -7.69
CA GLY A 88 -4.31 8.74 -7.36
C GLY A 88 -3.45 8.01 -6.32
N ASP A 89 -3.31 8.59 -5.13
CA ASP A 89 -2.55 8.00 -4.01
C ASP A 89 -3.34 6.95 -3.19
N TYR A 90 -4.61 6.72 -3.53
CA TYR A 90 -5.49 5.78 -2.84
C TYR A 90 -5.74 4.54 -3.71
N GLU A 91 -5.30 3.38 -3.24
CA GLU A 91 -5.54 2.08 -3.85
C GLU A 91 -6.47 1.26 -2.96
N ILE A 92 -7.49 0.67 -3.54
CA ILE A 92 -8.40 -0.27 -2.88
C ILE A 92 -8.33 -1.62 -3.58
N ASN A 93 -8.05 -2.65 -2.82
CA ASN A 93 -8.02 -4.04 -3.24
C ASN A 93 -9.17 -4.79 -2.57
N TRP A 94 -9.84 -5.69 -3.29
CA TRP A 94 -10.91 -6.47 -2.66
C TRP A 94 -11.10 -7.83 -3.31
N ARG A 95 -11.67 -8.72 -2.51
CA ARG A 95 -12.29 -9.97 -2.93
C ARG A 95 -13.50 -10.24 -2.05
N SER A 96 -14.41 -11.08 -2.52
CA SER A 96 -15.51 -11.55 -1.71
C SER A 96 -15.65 -13.08 -1.83
N ASP A 97 -16.23 -13.68 -0.82
CA ASP A 97 -16.81 -15.03 -0.88
C ASP A 97 -18.34 -14.93 -0.75
N GLU A 98 -19.01 -16.04 -0.47
CA GLU A 98 -20.47 -16.08 -0.34
C GLU A 98 -21.02 -15.25 0.83
N LYS A 99 -20.19 -14.93 1.81
CA LYS A 99 -20.61 -14.33 3.08
C LYS A 99 -19.88 -13.04 3.42
N ASN A 100 -18.62 -12.93 3.02
CA ASN A 100 -17.74 -11.87 3.48
C ASN A 100 -17.09 -11.12 2.33
N ILE A 101 -16.75 -9.87 2.60
CA ILE A 101 -15.79 -9.09 1.80
C ILE A 101 -14.50 -8.94 2.58
N TYR A 102 -13.39 -8.94 1.84
CA TYR A 102 -12.02 -8.72 2.29
C TYR A 102 -11.50 -7.51 1.53
N ILE A 103 -11.06 -6.51 2.23
CA ILE A 103 -10.64 -5.22 1.66
C ILE A 103 -9.25 -4.87 2.17
N GLY A 104 -8.39 -4.42 1.24
CA GLY A 104 -7.09 -3.83 1.52
C GLY A 104 -7.03 -2.41 0.97
N LEU A 105 -6.86 -1.44 1.85
CA LEU A 105 -6.65 -0.03 1.53
C LEU A 105 -5.17 0.27 1.62
N LYS A 106 -4.53 0.62 0.50
CA LYS A 106 -3.12 1.01 0.46
C LYS A 106 -3.01 2.45 -0.04
N VAL A 107 -2.61 3.34 0.83
CA VAL A 107 -2.69 4.78 0.58
C VAL A 107 -1.34 5.45 0.87
N LYS A 108 -0.92 6.34 -0.02
CA LYS A 108 0.32 7.11 0.16
C LYS A 108 0.11 8.24 1.17
N THR A 109 0.15 7.88 2.42
CA THR A 109 0.03 8.76 3.59
C THR A 109 0.68 8.08 4.80
N ASN A 110 0.89 8.82 5.88
CA ASN A 110 1.17 8.30 7.23
C ASN A 110 0.04 8.73 8.18
N GLY A 111 -1.18 8.66 7.74
CA GLY A 111 -2.34 9.04 8.51
C GLY A 111 -3.51 8.09 8.27
N TRP A 112 -4.64 8.42 8.86
CA TRP A 112 -5.84 7.61 8.73
C TRP A 112 -6.33 7.48 7.29
N VAL A 113 -6.92 6.33 6.99
CA VAL A 113 -7.57 6.01 5.71
C VAL A 113 -9.01 5.56 5.96
N ALA A 114 -9.92 5.89 5.04
CA ALA A 114 -11.32 5.52 5.19
C ALA A 114 -11.97 5.14 3.86
N LEU A 115 -12.88 4.18 3.97
CA LEU A 115 -13.79 3.74 2.91
C LEU A 115 -15.22 3.92 3.39
N GLY A 116 -16.05 4.63 2.64
CA GLY A 116 -17.48 4.72 2.91
C GLY A 116 -18.30 3.98 1.86
N ILE A 117 -19.23 3.16 2.30
CA ILE A 117 -20.06 2.28 1.48
C ILE A 117 -21.41 2.94 1.29
N GLN A 118 -21.94 2.89 0.06
CA GLN A 118 -23.25 3.39 -0.36
C GLN A 118 -23.62 4.79 0.17
N PRO A 119 -22.77 5.80 -0.04
CA PRO A 119 -23.05 7.15 0.40
C PRO A 119 -24.31 7.71 -0.28
N GLY A 120 -25.06 8.52 0.45
CA GLY A 120 -26.09 9.37 -0.11
C GLY A 120 -25.52 10.66 -0.72
N LEU A 121 -26.05 11.81 -0.32
CA LEU A 121 -25.45 13.07 -0.74
C LEU A 121 -24.17 13.32 0.04
N MET A 122 -23.04 13.42 -0.66
CA MET A 122 -21.70 13.51 -0.09
C MET A 122 -21.42 12.29 0.81
N MET A 123 -21.20 12.48 2.11
CA MET A 123 -20.96 11.37 3.03
C MET A 123 -22.18 10.99 3.89
N LYS A 124 -23.30 11.71 3.75
CA LYS A 124 -24.51 11.36 4.50
C LYS A 124 -24.96 9.93 4.19
N ASN A 125 -25.33 9.21 5.24
CA ASN A 125 -25.70 7.81 5.18
C ASN A 125 -24.58 6.88 4.64
N ALA A 126 -23.34 7.30 4.62
CA ALA A 126 -22.25 6.39 4.33
C ALA A 126 -21.96 5.52 5.55
N ASP A 127 -21.91 4.23 5.36
CA ASP A 127 -21.35 3.25 6.24
C ASP A 127 -19.82 3.29 6.04
N ILE A 128 -19.07 3.66 7.07
CA ILE A 128 -17.66 4.07 6.96
C ILE A 128 -16.77 3.17 7.80
N VAL A 129 -15.82 2.52 7.13
CA VAL A 129 -14.68 1.89 7.81
C VAL A 129 -13.50 2.85 7.79
N LEU A 130 -13.00 3.23 8.96
CA LEU A 130 -11.86 4.12 9.13
C LEU A 130 -10.77 3.41 9.92
N GLY A 131 -9.54 3.42 9.40
CA GLY A 131 -8.39 2.81 10.06
C GLY A 131 -7.13 3.69 10.03
N TYR A 132 -6.24 3.46 10.97
CA TYR A 132 -4.91 4.08 11.06
C TYR A 132 -3.94 3.16 11.81
N VAL A 133 -2.64 3.48 11.74
CA VAL A 133 -1.60 2.74 12.46
C VAL A 133 -0.80 3.73 13.30
N ASN A 134 -0.87 3.61 14.61
CA ASN A 134 -0.16 4.47 15.53
C ASN A 134 0.78 3.63 16.40
N ASP A 135 2.08 3.97 16.43
CA ASP A 135 3.11 3.23 17.17
C ASP A 135 3.08 1.71 16.91
N GLY A 136 2.83 1.33 15.65
CA GLY A 136 2.77 -0.07 15.21
C GLY A 136 1.50 -0.81 15.66
N LYS A 137 0.51 -0.09 16.20
CA LYS A 137 -0.81 -0.64 16.54
C LYS A 137 -1.83 -0.17 15.53
N THR A 138 -2.54 -1.10 14.95
CA THR A 138 -3.66 -0.82 14.06
C THR A 138 -4.93 -0.59 14.85
N ASP A 139 -5.66 0.44 14.48
CA ASP A 139 -7.03 0.69 14.94
C ASP A 139 -7.95 0.76 13.72
N VAL A 140 -9.09 0.08 13.76
CA VAL A 140 -10.11 0.10 12.72
C VAL A 140 -11.48 0.25 13.38
N SER A 141 -12.22 1.24 12.93
CA SER A 141 -13.52 1.62 13.49
C SER A 141 -14.60 1.54 12.43
N ASP A 142 -15.72 0.92 12.82
CA ASP A 142 -16.96 0.87 12.09
C ASP A 142 -17.79 2.08 12.47
N GLN A 143 -18.21 2.90 11.49
CA GLN A 143 -18.77 4.22 11.72
C GLN A 143 -19.87 4.53 10.72
N PHE A 144 -20.82 5.37 11.13
CA PHE A 144 -21.88 5.86 10.25
C PHE A 144 -21.91 7.39 10.17
N SER A 145 -22.15 7.89 8.96
CA SER A 145 -22.24 9.34 8.74
C SER A 145 -23.68 9.83 8.73
N THR A 146 -24.05 10.63 9.72
CA THR A 146 -25.40 11.19 9.85
C THR A 146 -25.61 12.47 9.04
N GLY A 147 -24.54 13.10 8.53
CA GLY A 147 -24.59 14.37 7.83
C GLY A 147 -23.77 14.43 6.55
N ASN A 148 -24.07 15.42 5.69
CA ASN A 148 -23.37 15.61 4.42
C ASN A 148 -21.86 15.89 4.59
N PHE A 149 -21.47 16.52 5.68
CA PHE A 149 -20.09 16.94 6.00
C PHE A 149 -19.59 16.39 7.33
N GLY A 150 -20.29 15.41 7.88
CA GLY A 150 -20.11 14.88 9.22
C GLY A 150 -21.22 15.35 10.17
N PRO A 151 -21.15 14.92 11.43
CA PRO A 151 -20.18 13.98 11.94
C PRO A 151 -20.37 12.56 11.41
N HIS A 152 -19.34 11.74 11.50
CA HIS A 152 -19.43 10.28 11.51
C HIS A 152 -18.95 9.79 12.88
N GLN A 153 -19.60 8.78 13.41
CA GLN A 153 -19.38 8.28 14.76
C GLN A 153 -19.35 6.76 14.72
N PRO A 154 -18.64 6.12 15.65
CA PRO A 154 -18.72 4.67 15.81
C PRO A 154 -20.17 4.21 15.92
N ASP A 155 -20.53 3.15 15.23
CA ASP A 155 -21.89 2.62 15.23
C ASP A 155 -22.35 2.22 16.62
N THR A 156 -21.43 1.76 17.45
CA THR A 156 -21.66 1.48 18.88
C THR A 156 -22.10 2.70 19.67
N GLU A 157 -21.73 3.92 19.29
CA GLU A 157 -22.19 5.17 19.91
C GLU A 157 -23.59 5.56 19.43
N LEU A 158 -24.02 5.03 18.29
CA LEU A 158 -25.34 5.26 17.70
C LEU A 158 -26.36 4.18 18.11
N GLY A 159 -25.89 3.11 18.79
CA GLY A 159 -26.71 1.97 19.20
C GLY A 159 -26.67 0.80 18.22
N GLY A 160 -25.73 0.81 17.29
CA GLY A 160 -25.36 -0.30 16.43
C GLY A 160 -24.25 -1.18 17.01
N THR A 161 -23.62 -1.96 16.16
CA THR A 161 -22.51 -2.87 16.50
C THR A 161 -21.23 -2.50 15.75
N ASN A 162 -20.11 -3.11 16.11
CA ASN A 162 -18.88 -3.07 15.31
C ASN A 162 -18.79 -4.39 14.56
N ASP A 163 -18.96 -4.35 13.27
CA ASP A 163 -19.08 -5.52 12.40
C ASP A 163 -17.80 -5.87 11.64
N ILE A 164 -16.67 -5.27 12.05
CA ILE A 164 -15.35 -5.64 11.55
C ILE A 164 -14.90 -6.95 12.20
N LEU A 165 -14.87 -8.02 11.40
CA LEU A 165 -14.58 -9.38 11.87
C LEU A 165 -13.09 -9.65 12.10
N ASP A 166 -12.23 -9.01 11.31
CA ASP A 166 -10.78 -9.14 11.39
C ASP A 166 -10.14 -7.92 10.73
N PHE A 167 -9.01 -7.46 11.25
CA PHE A 167 -8.30 -6.33 10.69
C PHE A 167 -6.82 -6.32 11.06
N GLY A 168 -6.03 -5.66 10.24
CA GLY A 168 -4.62 -5.38 10.48
C GLY A 168 -4.11 -4.24 9.63
N GLY A 169 -2.90 -3.79 9.90
CA GLY A 169 -2.33 -2.71 9.12
C GLY A 169 -0.87 -2.45 9.42
N GLN A 170 -0.24 -1.72 8.51
CA GLN A 170 1.15 -1.27 8.63
C GLN A 170 1.32 0.12 8.04
N GLU A 171 2.29 0.86 8.59
CA GLU A 171 2.86 2.05 7.97
C GLU A 171 4.31 1.80 7.57
N VAL A 172 4.54 1.70 6.26
CA VAL A 172 5.86 1.40 5.71
C VAL A 172 6.10 2.22 4.44
N GLY A 173 7.27 2.88 4.37
CA GLY A 173 7.71 3.59 3.17
C GLY A 173 6.83 4.77 2.75
N GLY A 174 6.12 5.39 3.69
CA GLY A 174 5.20 6.50 3.43
C GLY A 174 3.83 6.04 2.93
N TYR A 175 3.47 4.80 3.19
CA TYR A 175 2.14 4.25 2.92
C TYR A 175 1.52 3.74 4.21
N THR A 176 0.26 4.08 4.44
CA THR A 176 -0.62 3.39 5.38
C THR A 176 -1.37 2.32 4.62
N THR A 177 -1.27 1.08 5.07
CA THR A 177 -2.05 -0.06 4.57
C THR A 177 -2.96 -0.57 5.69
N ILE A 178 -4.25 -0.62 5.42
CA ILE A 178 -5.26 -1.18 6.33
C ILE A 178 -5.99 -2.30 5.60
N GLU A 179 -6.05 -3.45 6.22
CA GLU A 179 -6.81 -4.60 5.73
C GLU A 179 -7.90 -4.94 6.73
N PHE A 180 -9.09 -5.25 6.22
CA PHE A 180 -10.19 -5.66 7.06
C PHE A 180 -11.13 -6.64 6.35
N LYS A 181 -11.89 -7.37 7.17
CA LYS A 181 -12.92 -8.30 6.76
C LYS A 181 -14.23 -7.96 7.46
N ARG A 182 -15.32 -7.97 6.72
CA ARG A 182 -16.68 -7.88 7.29
C ARG A 182 -17.65 -8.77 6.52
N ALA A 183 -18.85 -8.99 7.08
CA ALA A 183 -19.91 -9.65 6.35
C ALA A 183 -20.39 -8.78 5.17
N LEU A 184 -20.85 -9.42 4.08
CA LEU A 184 -21.51 -8.71 2.97
C LEU A 184 -22.81 -8.05 3.42
N ASP A 185 -23.52 -8.68 4.35
CA ASP A 185 -24.69 -8.15 5.03
C ASP A 185 -24.51 -8.44 6.53
N THR A 186 -24.38 -7.41 7.32
CA THR A 186 -24.17 -7.50 8.79
C THR A 186 -25.49 -7.58 9.53
N GLY A 187 -26.56 -7.04 8.94
CA GLY A 187 -27.85 -6.89 9.58
C GLY A 187 -27.93 -5.70 10.56
N ASP A 188 -26.85 -4.94 10.74
CA ASP A 188 -26.87 -3.71 11.51
C ASP A 188 -27.61 -2.59 10.75
N GLN A 189 -28.32 -1.73 11.48
CA GLN A 189 -29.11 -0.63 10.90
C GLN A 189 -28.27 0.52 10.31
N TYR A 190 -27.00 0.60 10.70
CA TYR A 190 -26.06 1.62 10.23
C TYR A 190 -25.16 1.11 9.10
N ASP A 191 -25.18 -0.19 8.84
CA ASP A 191 -24.44 -0.83 7.77
C ASP A 191 -25.25 -0.91 6.48
N HIS A 192 -24.53 -0.86 5.37
CA HIS A 192 -25.12 -1.14 4.06
C HIS A 192 -24.69 -2.52 3.56
N PRO A 193 -25.66 -3.36 3.12
CA PRO A 193 -25.29 -4.62 2.49
C PRO A 193 -24.56 -4.35 1.16
N LEU A 194 -23.48 -5.08 0.94
CA LEU A 194 -22.77 -5.12 -0.32
C LEU A 194 -23.40 -6.17 -1.22
N LEU A 195 -23.93 -5.73 -2.34
CA LEU A 195 -24.68 -6.59 -3.25
C LEU A 195 -23.83 -6.96 -4.48
N LYS A 196 -24.19 -8.06 -5.13
CA LYS A 196 -23.58 -8.43 -6.40
C LYS A 196 -23.76 -7.32 -7.43
N GLY A 197 -22.69 -6.99 -8.15
CA GLY A 197 -22.60 -5.89 -9.09
C GLY A 197 -22.03 -4.62 -8.44
N VAL A 198 -22.36 -3.47 -9.01
CA VAL A 198 -21.71 -2.20 -8.65
C VAL A 198 -22.24 -1.63 -7.34
N ASN A 199 -21.34 -1.47 -6.37
CA ASN A 199 -21.57 -0.79 -5.10
C ASN A 199 -20.83 0.55 -5.09
N LYS A 200 -21.55 1.64 -4.87
CA LYS A 200 -20.95 2.99 -4.79
C LYS A 200 -20.15 3.15 -3.51
N ILE A 201 -19.02 3.79 -3.62
CA ILE A 201 -18.18 4.12 -2.46
C ILE A 201 -17.74 5.58 -2.46
N ILE A 202 -17.35 6.05 -1.30
CA ILE A 202 -16.48 7.21 -1.10
C ILE A 202 -15.20 6.76 -0.42
N TRP A 203 -14.12 7.48 -0.68
CA TRP A 203 -12.84 7.25 -0.04
C TRP A 203 -12.24 8.56 0.45
N ALA A 204 -11.45 8.49 1.50
CA ALA A 204 -10.75 9.64 2.04
C ALA A 204 -9.52 9.20 2.84
N TYR A 205 -8.55 10.14 3.02
CA TYR A 205 -7.44 9.92 3.93
C TYR A 205 -6.97 11.24 4.56
N GLY A 206 -6.39 11.14 5.74
CA GLY A 206 -5.75 12.21 6.48
C GLY A 206 -4.25 12.26 6.27
N SER A 207 -3.59 13.28 6.83
CA SER A 207 -2.13 13.43 6.85
C SER A 207 -1.48 12.89 8.12
N ASP A 208 -2.29 12.57 9.13
CA ASP A 208 -1.89 12.04 10.43
C ASP A 208 -2.98 11.14 11.00
N ASP A 209 -2.75 10.52 12.16
CA ASP A 209 -3.67 9.54 12.79
C ASP A 209 -4.84 10.17 13.53
N GLN A 210 -4.97 11.50 13.49
CA GLN A 210 -6.06 12.18 14.15
C GLN A 210 -7.35 12.09 13.32
N SER A 211 -8.09 11.00 13.47
CA SER A 211 -9.30 10.67 12.70
C SER A 211 -10.42 11.74 12.77
N LYS A 212 -10.36 12.65 13.74
CA LYS A 212 -11.27 13.78 13.87
C LYS A 212 -10.86 15.00 13.02
N ILE A 213 -9.64 15.01 12.48
CA ILE A 213 -9.18 16.07 11.57
C ILE A 213 -9.65 15.75 10.16
N LYS A 214 -10.05 16.81 9.45
CA LYS A 214 -10.53 16.70 8.08
C LYS A 214 -9.51 16.03 7.16
N HIS A 215 -10.00 15.17 6.27
CA HIS A 215 -9.22 14.54 5.21
C HIS A 215 -8.46 15.58 4.36
N VAL A 216 -7.28 15.18 3.87
CA VAL A 216 -6.47 15.96 2.91
C VAL A 216 -6.86 15.65 1.47
N SER A 217 -7.39 14.43 1.22
CA SER A 217 -7.93 14.03 -0.09
C SER A 217 -9.14 13.13 0.10
N ARG A 218 -10.00 13.11 -0.91
CA ARG A 218 -11.22 12.30 -0.95
C ARG A 218 -11.72 12.13 -2.37
N GLY A 219 -12.58 11.18 -2.59
CA GLY A 219 -13.24 10.98 -3.87
C GLY A 219 -14.38 9.99 -3.81
N TYR A 220 -14.90 9.68 -4.98
CA TYR A 220 -15.95 8.69 -5.21
C TYR A 220 -15.38 7.54 -6.02
N GLY A 221 -15.97 6.38 -5.91
CA GLY A 221 -15.58 5.19 -6.63
C GLY A 221 -16.67 4.13 -6.61
N GLU A 222 -16.29 2.94 -7.06
CA GLU A 222 -17.20 1.80 -7.16
C GLU A 222 -16.44 0.51 -6.83
N LEU A 223 -17.13 -0.44 -6.19
CA LEU A 223 -16.71 -1.84 -6.04
C LEU A 223 -17.67 -2.70 -6.83
N ASP A 224 -17.17 -3.50 -7.74
CA ASP A 224 -17.96 -4.50 -8.48
C ASP A 224 -17.74 -5.88 -7.84
N LEU A 225 -18.83 -6.54 -7.36
CA LEU A 225 -18.82 -7.82 -6.63
C LEU A 225 -19.49 -8.94 -7.43
#